data_4a2b8c80a4fa22caf733982dbd7b557b
#
_entry.id   4a2b8c80a4fa22caf733982dbd7b557b
#
_cell.length_a   1.000
_cell.length_b   1.000
_cell.length_c   1.000
_cell.angle_alpha   90.00
_cell.angle_beta   90.00
_cell.angle_gamma   90.00
#
_symmetry.space_group_name_H-M   'P 1'
#
loop_
_entity.id
_entity.type
_entity.pdbx_description
1 polymer ?
#
loop_
_entity_poly.entity_id
_entity_poly.type
_entity_poly.pdbx_seq_one_letter_code
_entity_poly.pdbx_strand_id
1 'polypeptide(L)'
;MDIETFKKQYERDGFCILPEVFSPSEVAAMRAANDEIIERARGRTKSDDLFDLERSHRPDAPRVRRVKRPHDAHPFFRTLAADAKILSYVAALIGPDVRLHHSKVNLKTAQFGAPLEWHQDWAFIPHSNQDLAIAAILLDDCTPENGPVLYIPGSHRGPLYPHHHDGRFYGAIDVAGVKLPVDKAVPALGPAGSLVLHHTMTVHGSALNKSAADRRLLFYEYAAADAWPLFYTPDYDEYDARMVAGKSCFEPRLDPVYVCMPVRAATAGQIYALQEDFSKRFFETYEDESVKVG
;
A
#
# COMPACT_ATOMS: atom_id res chain seq x y z
N MET A 1 1.88 22.49 1.22
CA MET A 1 2.47 22.53 -0.16
C MET A 1 1.33 22.87 -1.10
N ASP A 2 1.52 23.79 -2.05
CA ASP A 2 0.52 24.06 -3.10
C ASP A 2 0.51 22.94 -4.15
N ILE A 3 -0.60 22.87 -4.91
CA ILE A 3 -0.86 21.78 -5.88
C ILE A 3 0.18 21.77 -7.02
N GLU A 4 0.64 22.92 -7.49
CA GLU A 4 1.61 22.98 -8.60
C GLU A 4 2.98 22.44 -8.16
N THR A 5 3.44 22.81 -6.99
CA THR A 5 4.69 22.28 -6.40
C THR A 5 4.57 20.78 -6.17
N PHE A 6 3.43 20.32 -5.64
CA PHE A 6 3.13 18.91 -5.44
C PHE A 6 3.21 18.12 -6.76
N LYS A 7 2.52 18.59 -7.82
CA LYS A 7 2.53 17.93 -9.14
C LYS A 7 3.94 17.81 -9.71
N LYS A 8 4.73 18.89 -9.67
CA LYS A 8 6.11 18.88 -10.17
C LYS A 8 6.98 17.87 -9.43
N GLN A 9 6.83 17.76 -8.11
CA GLN A 9 7.57 16.77 -7.34
C GLN A 9 7.12 15.34 -7.67
N TYR A 10 5.80 15.11 -7.72
CA TYR A 10 5.25 13.80 -8.06
C TYR A 10 5.65 13.35 -9.48
N GLU A 11 5.59 14.22 -10.48
CA GLU A 11 6.03 13.95 -11.85
C GLU A 11 7.53 13.66 -11.94
N ARG A 12 8.35 14.34 -11.13
CA ARG A 12 9.79 14.11 -11.09
C ARG A 12 10.17 12.81 -10.40
N ASP A 13 9.60 12.54 -9.24
CA ASP A 13 10.06 11.49 -8.33
C ASP A 13 9.17 10.24 -8.33
N GLY A 14 7.90 10.35 -8.76
CA GLY A 14 6.88 9.31 -8.69
C GLY A 14 6.22 9.21 -7.31
N PHE A 15 6.58 10.10 -6.38
CA PHE A 15 5.95 10.21 -5.06
C PHE A 15 6.14 11.61 -4.49
N CYS A 16 5.31 11.94 -3.50
CA CYS A 16 5.43 13.18 -2.74
C CYS A 16 5.01 12.95 -1.29
N ILE A 17 5.74 13.55 -0.34
CA ILE A 17 5.45 13.52 1.08
C ILE A 17 4.92 14.88 1.49
N LEU A 18 3.72 14.91 2.05
CA LEU A 18 3.01 16.10 2.51
C LEU A 18 2.91 16.03 4.04
N PRO A 19 3.72 16.78 4.77
CA PRO A 19 3.70 16.71 6.24
C PRO A 19 2.40 17.32 6.80
N GLU A 20 1.90 16.77 7.90
CA GLU A 20 0.86 17.34 8.76
C GLU A 20 -0.44 17.75 8.02
N VAL A 21 -0.88 16.94 7.05
CA VAL A 21 -2.17 17.15 6.35
C VAL A 21 -3.35 16.95 7.30
N PHE A 22 -3.22 16.00 8.20
CA PHE A 22 -4.22 15.69 9.23
C PHE A 22 -3.74 16.15 10.61
N SER A 23 -4.66 16.76 11.35
CA SER A 23 -4.43 17.21 12.72
C SER A 23 -4.24 16.02 13.68
N PRO A 24 -3.64 16.24 14.87
CA PRO A 24 -3.53 15.21 15.89
C PRO A 24 -4.87 14.59 16.31
N SER A 25 -5.97 15.38 16.32
CA SER A 25 -7.31 14.87 16.65
C SER A 25 -7.88 13.97 15.55
N GLU A 26 -7.65 14.29 14.27
CA GLU A 26 -8.03 13.42 13.15
C GLU A 26 -7.25 12.11 13.16
N VAL A 27 -5.94 12.18 13.42
CA VAL A 27 -5.09 10.98 13.58
C VAL A 27 -5.56 10.12 14.76
N ALA A 28 -5.92 10.72 15.89
CA ALA A 28 -6.46 9.99 17.03
C ALA A 28 -7.76 9.25 16.68
N ALA A 29 -8.66 9.89 15.93
CA ALA A 29 -9.87 9.23 15.44
C ALA A 29 -9.58 8.07 14.47
N MET A 30 -8.63 8.22 13.56
CA MET A 30 -8.18 7.16 12.66
C MET A 30 -7.62 5.96 13.43
N ARG A 31 -6.79 6.22 14.46
CA ARG A 31 -6.23 5.19 15.33
C ARG A 31 -7.33 4.46 16.09
N ALA A 32 -8.27 5.19 16.71
CA ALA A 32 -9.38 4.60 17.45
C ALA A 32 -10.22 3.66 16.55
N ALA A 33 -10.60 4.10 15.35
CA ALA A 33 -11.33 3.27 14.40
C ALA A 33 -10.52 2.04 13.94
N ASN A 34 -9.18 2.17 13.79
CA ASN A 34 -8.32 1.03 13.49
C ASN A 34 -8.25 0.05 14.66
N ASP A 35 -8.14 0.53 15.88
CA ASP A 35 -8.05 -0.31 17.08
C ASP A 35 -9.35 -1.10 17.30
N GLU A 36 -10.52 -0.51 17.00
CA GLU A 36 -11.81 -1.23 16.98
C GLU A 36 -11.82 -2.40 15.98
N ILE A 37 -11.21 -2.21 14.80
CA ILE A 37 -11.06 -3.31 13.84
C ILE A 37 -10.08 -4.37 14.38
N ILE A 38 -8.93 -3.94 14.90
CA ILE A 38 -7.89 -4.86 15.40
C ILE A 38 -8.42 -5.74 16.53
N GLU A 39 -9.25 -5.20 17.42
CA GLU A 39 -9.85 -6.00 18.51
C GLU A 39 -10.70 -7.17 17.98
N ARG A 40 -11.26 -7.06 16.77
CA ARG A 40 -11.98 -8.15 16.09
C ARG A 40 -11.06 -9.31 15.68
N ALA A 41 -9.74 -9.15 15.73
CA ALA A 41 -8.79 -10.24 15.52
C ALA A 41 -8.59 -11.11 16.78
N ARG A 42 -9.09 -10.67 17.93
CA ARG A 42 -9.05 -11.47 19.16
C ARG A 42 -9.82 -12.80 18.99
N GLY A 43 -9.24 -13.88 19.46
CA GLY A 43 -9.78 -15.23 19.29
C GLY A 43 -9.53 -15.88 17.93
N ARG A 44 -8.99 -15.15 16.94
CA ARG A 44 -8.64 -15.73 15.65
C ARG A 44 -7.33 -16.52 15.75
N THR A 45 -7.21 -17.57 14.94
CA THR A 45 -6.02 -18.44 14.92
C THR A 45 -5.31 -18.45 13.56
N LYS A 46 -5.91 -17.83 12.54
CA LYS A 46 -5.38 -17.77 11.18
C LYS A 46 -5.85 -16.50 10.46
N SER A 47 -5.11 -16.10 9.43
CA SER A 47 -5.50 -15.05 8.50
C SER A 47 -6.81 -15.39 7.78
N ASP A 48 -7.58 -14.37 7.42
CA ASP A 48 -8.88 -14.48 6.74
C ASP A 48 -9.08 -13.32 5.74
N ASP A 49 -10.33 -13.07 5.33
CA ASP A 49 -10.65 -12.02 4.35
C ASP A 49 -10.46 -10.59 4.89
N LEU A 50 -10.42 -10.41 6.22
CA LEU A 50 -10.21 -9.11 6.86
C LEU A 50 -8.77 -8.92 7.31
N PHE A 51 -8.10 -9.97 7.79
CA PHE A 51 -6.80 -9.87 8.42
C PHE A 51 -5.73 -10.73 7.77
N ASP A 52 -4.54 -10.17 7.59
CA ASP A 52 -3.30 -10.92 7.57
C ASP A 52 -2.67 -10.82 8.96
N LEU A 53 -2.47 -11.96 9.60
CA LEU A 53 -1.92 -12.04 10.96
C LEU A 53 -0.40 -12.24 10.92
N GLU A 54 0.31 -11.70 11.90
CA GLU A 54 1.74 -11.97 12.07
C GLU A 54 1.97 -13.43 12.50
N ARG A 55 3.13 -13.99 12.17
CA ARG A 55 3.50 -15.34 12.64
C ARG A 55 3.53 -15.43 14.18
N SER A 56 3.84 -14.32 14.84
CA SER A 56 3.83 -14.19 16.29
C SER A 56 2.46 -13.86 16.89
N HIS A 57 1.39 -13.88 16.08
CA HIS A 57 0.03 -13.62 16.55
C HIS A 57 -0.43 -14.66 17.55
N ARG A 58 -1.13 -14.20 18.58
CA ARG A 58 -1.83 -15.05 19.55
C ARG A 58 -3.27 -14.59 19.71
N PRO A 59 -4.23 -15.52 19.89
CA PRO A 59 -5.66 -15.16 20.04
C PRO A 59 -5.96 -14.22 21.21
N ASP A 60 -5.16 -14.30 22.28
CA ASP A 60 -5.28 -13.44 23.48
C ASP A 60 -4.51 -12.12 23.35
N ALA A 61 -3.57 -12.02 22.39
CA ALA A 61 -2.74 -10.86 22.12
C ALA A 61 -2.63 -10.64 20.60
N PRO A 62 -3.63 -10.04 19.95
CA PRO A 62 -3.68 -9.88 18.50
C PRO A 62 -2.47 -9.13 17.96
N ARG A 63 -1.82 -9.72 16.94
CA ARG A 63 -0.78 -9.08 16.13
C ARG A 63 -1.18 -9.18 14.67
N VAL A 64 -1.67 -8.06 14.15
CA VAL A 64 -2.16 -7.94 12.78
C VAL A 64 -1.09 -7.28 11.95
N ARG A 65 -0.74 -7.90 10.82
CA ARG A 65 0.18 -7.39 9.82
C ARG A 65 -0.53 -6.45 8.84
N ARG A 66 -1.79 -6.79 8.53
CA ARG A 66 -2.62 -6.00 7.61
C ARG A 66 -4.10 -6.14 7.96
N VAL A 67 -4.80 -5.00 7.94
CA VAL A 67 -6.25 -4.94 7.80
C VAL A 67 -6.57 -4.75 6.33
N LYS A 68 -7.36 -5.67 5.76
CA LYS A 68 -7.81 -5.61 4.37
C LYS A 68 -9.14 -4.88 4.29
N ARG A 69 -9.27 -4.01 3.30
CA ARG A 69 -10.50 -3.24 3.02
C ARG A 69 -11.12 -2.59 4.27
N PRO A 70 -10.36 -1.78 5.04
CA PRO A 70 -10.92 -1.08 6.19
C PRO A 70 -12.15 -0.22 5.83
N HIS A 71 -12.26 0.27 4.59
CA HIS A 71 -13.41 1.01 4.09
C HIS A 71 -14.72 0.17 4.07
N ASP A 72 -14.63 -1.15 3.96
CA ASP A 72 -15.78 -2.06 4.09
C ASP A 72 -16.01 -2.48 5.55
N ALA A 73 -14.93 -2.54 6.34
CA ALA A 73 -14.96 -3.03 7.70
C ALA A 73 -15.48 -1.99 8.71
N HIS A 74 -15.30 -0.70 8.43
CA HIS A 74 -15.69 0.37 9.35
C HIS A 74 -16.11 1.63 8.59
N PRO A 75 -17.30 2.24 8.90
CA PRO A 75 -17.84 3.39 8.17
C PRO A 75 -16.94 4.62 8.20
N PHE A 76 -16.17 4.81 9.26
CA PHE A 76 -15.19 5.89 9.37
C PHE A 76 -14.20 5.89 8.19
N PHE A 77 -13.63 4.73 7.83
CA PHE A 77 -12.67 4.63 6.73
C PHE A 77 -13.30 4.80 5.36
N ARG A 78 -14.58 4.45 5.20
CA ARG A 78 -15.34 4.74 3.98
C ARG A 78 -15.52 6.26 3.80
N THR A 79 -15.90 6.96 4.86
CA THR A 79 -16.04 8.42 4.84
C THR A 79 -14.70 9.11 4.60
N LEU A 80 -13.64 8.67 5.27
CA LEU A 80 -12.30 9.23 5.13
C LEU A 80 -11.74 9.07 3.71
N ALA A 81 -12.11 8.00 2.98
CA ALA A 81 -11.69 7.82 1.59
C ALA A 81 -12.20 8.93 0.65
N ALA A 82 -13.27 9.64 1.04
CA ALA A 82 -13.84 10.78 0.32
C ALA A 82 -13.41 12.14 0.90
N ASP A 83 -12.44 12.18 1.81
CA ASP A 83 -11.98 13.42 2.44
C ASP A 83 -11.34 14.36 1.41
N ALA A 84 -11.77 15.62 1.44
CA ALA A 84 -11.31 16.66 0.50
C ALA A 84 -9.79 16.91 0.58
N LYS A 85 -9.15 16.70 1.74
CA LYS A 85 -7.70 16.83 1.90
C LYS A 85 -6.94 15.80 1.07
N ILE A 86 -7.49 14.58 0.91
CA ILE A 86 -6.92 13.54 0.05
C ILE A 86 -7.29 13.81 -1.40
N LEU A 87 -8.59 14.00 -1.67
CA LEU A 87 -9.12 14.09 -3.02
C LEU A 87 -8.61 15.31 -3.79
N SER A 88 -8.26 16.41 -3.11
CA SER A 88 -7.65 17.57 -3.77
C SER A 88 -6.33 17.23 -4.47
N TYR A 89 -5.49 16.40 -3.87
CA TYR A 89 -4.25 15.93 -4.46
C TYR A 89 -4.48 14.80 -5.47
N VAL A 90 -5.36 13.85 -5.15
CA VAL A 90 -5.67 12.73 -6.04
C VAL A 90 -6.27 13.23 -7.35
N ALA A 91 -7.28 14.11 -7.29
CA ALA A 91 -7.90 14.67 -8.50
C ALA A 91 -6.93 15.52 -9.35
N ALA A 92 -5.94 16.14 -8.72
CA ALA A 92 -4.88 16.87 -9.44
C ALA A 92 -3.97 15.94 -10.25
N LEU A 93 -3.90 14.64 -9.90
CA LEU A 93 -3.09 13.63 -10.59
C LEU A 93 -3.88 12.85 -11.65
N ILE A 94 -5.08 12.38 -11.31
CA ILE A 94 -5.84 11.42 -12.13
C ILE A 94 -7.18 11.96 -12.65
N GLY A 95 -7.43 13.25 -12.47
CA GLY A 95 -8.68 13.88 -12.91
C GLY A 95 -9.78 13.89 -11.85
N PRO A 96 -10.92 14.58 -12.15
CA PRO A 96 -11.95 14.86 -11.16
C PRO A 96 -12.87 13.66 -10.86
N ASP A 97 -12.91 12.67 -11.72
CA ASP A 97 -13.80 11.51 -11.61
C ASP A 97 -13.01 10.35 -10.98
N VAL A 98 -13.15 10.20 -9.66
CA VAL A 98 -12.29 9.36 -8.84
C VAL A 98 -13.07 8.22 -8.21
N ARG A 99 -12.56 7.00 -8.35
CA ARG A 99 -13.07 5.79 -7.72
C ARG A 99 -12.08 5.27 -6.67
N LEU A 100 -12.60 4.82 -5.53
CA LEU A 100 -11.83 4.04 -4.58
C LEU A 100 -11.68 2.61 -5.10
N HIS A 101 -10.48 2.23 -5.52
CA HIS A 101 -10.19 0.87 -5.97
C HIS A 101 -10.04 -0.08 -4.77
N HIS A 102 -9.21 0.27 -3.81
CA HIS A 102 -8.91 -0.56 -2.64
C HIS A 102 -8.47 0.27 -1.44
N SER A 103 -8.46 -0.35 -0.24
CA SER A 103 -7.79 0.21 0.92
C SER A 103 -7.18 -0.88 1.81
N LYS A 104 -6.17 -0.49 2.58
CA LYS A 104 -5.49 -1.38 3.53
C LYS A 104 -4.85 -0.58 4.66
N VAL A 105 -4.79 -1.15 5.87
CA VAL A 105 -3.87 -0.67 6.91
C VAL A 105 -2.74 -1.68 7.03
N ASN A 106 -1.53 -1.24 6.76
CA ASN A 106 -0.32 -2.05 6.97
C ASN A 106 0.28 -1.69 8.33
N LEU A 107 0.43 -2.70 9.17
CA LEU A 107 0.98 -2.56 10.51
C LEU A 107 2.35 -3.23 10.57
N LYS A 108 3.29 -2.55 11.19
CA LYS A 108 4.56 -3.16 11.61
C LYS A 108 4.64 -3.06 13.12
N THR A 109 4.30 -4.16 13.79
CA THR A 109 4.38 -4.22 15.25
C THR A 109 5.82 -4.06 15.72
N ALA A 110 5.99 -3.44 16.89
CA ALA A 110 7.29 -3.25 17.52
C ALA A 110 8.09 -4.56 17.54
N GLN A 111 9.32 -4.53 17.03
CA GLN A 111 10.26 -5.66 17.01
C GLN A 111 9.81 -6.92 16.19
N PHE A 112 8.62 -6.92 15.56
CA PHE A 112 8.10 -8.08 14.83
C PHE A 112 7.57 -7.75 13.44
N GLY A 113 7.51 -6.47 13.08
CA GLY A 113 6.91 -6.04 11.82
C GLY A 113 7.70 -6.51 10.61
N ALA A 114 7.10 -7.41 9.80
CA ALA A 114 7.73 -8.03 8.65
C ALA A 114 8.15 -7.01 7.56
N PRO A 115 9.22 -7.27 6.82
CA PRO A 115 9.61 -6.46 5.67
C PRO A 115 8.61 -6.65 4.54
N LEU A 116 8.65 -5.73 3.57
CA LEU A 116 7.99 -5.86 2.29
C LEU A 116 9.04 -5.66 1.21
N GLU A 117 9.27 -6.69 0.38
CA GLU A 117 10.27 -6.66 -0.67
C GLU A 117 9.97 -5.59 -1.72
N TRP A 118 11.01 -5.17 -2.45
CA TRP A 118 10.90 -4.20 -3.53
C TRP A 118 9.89 -4.66 -4.57
N HIS A 119 8.95 -3.77 -4.91
CA HIS A 119 7.88 -4.06 -5.87
C HIS A 119 7.33 -2.79 -6.51
N GLN A 120 6.44 -2.97 -7.47
CA GLN A 120 5.61 -1.94 -8.08
C GLN A 120 4.16 -2.38 -7.91
N ASP A 121 3.29 -1.49 -7.40
CA ASP A 121 1.86 -1.82 -7.20
C ASP A 121 1.17 -2.20 -8.51
N TRP A 122 1.58 -1.60 -9.63
CA TRP A 122 1.08 -1.92 -10.97
C TRP A 122 1.12 -3.42 -11.31
N ALA A 123 2.09 -4.15 -10.78
CA ALA A 123 2.19 -5.59 -11.00
C ALA A 123 1.03 -6.37 -10.37
N PHE A 124 0.35 -5.82 -9.38
CA PHE A 124 -0.77 -6.45 -8.68
C PHE A 124 -2.14 -5.97 -9.19
N ILE A 125 -2.19 -4.73 -9.67
CA ILE A 125 -3.42 -4.04 -10.04
C ILE A 125 -3.34 -3.45 -11.46
N PRO A 126 -3.09 -4.26 -12.50
CA PRO A 126 -3.08 -3.76 -13.86
C PRO A 126 -4.46 -3.25 -14.27
N HIS A 127 -4.50 -2.06 -14.87
CA HIS A 127 -5.71 -1.40 -15.37
C HIS A 127 -5.56 -1.04 -16.85
N SER A 128 -6.63 -0.55 -17.47
CA SER A 128 -6.66 -0.10 -18.86
C SER A 128 -5.76 1.11 -19.13
N ASN A 129 -5.43 1.89 -18.10
CA ASN A 129 -4.48 3.00 -18.11
C ASN A 129 -3.84 3.14 -16.72
N GLN A 130 -2.85 4.02 -16.59
CA GLN A 130 -2.08 4.20 -15.34
C GLN A 130 -2.57 5.37 -14.48
N ASP A 131 -3.74 5.93 -14.72
CA ASP A 131 -4.31 6.97 -13.87
C ASP A 131 -4.86 6.37 -12.57
N LEU A 132 -3.92 5.87 -11.79
CA LEU A 132 -4.10 5.42 -10.43
C LEU A 132 -3.18 6.18 -9.49
N ALA A 133 -3.67 6.52 -8.31
CA ALA A 133 -2.89 7.19 -7.27
C ALA A 133 -3.03 6.44 -5.94
N ILE A 134 -1.91 6.15 -5.30
CA ILE A 134 -1.88 5.55 -3.98
C ILE A 134 -1.64 6.63 -2.94
N ALA A 135 -2.56 6.78 -2.00
CA ALA A 135 -2.46 7.72 -0.88
C ALA A 135 -2.23 6.95 0.42
N ALA A 136 -1.11 7.21 1.08
CA ALA A 136 -0.76 6.62 2.37
C ALA A 136 -0.80 7.67 3.47
N ILE A 137 -1.60 7.46 4.51
CA ILE A 137 -1.65 8.31 5.69
C ILE A 137 -0.79 7.66 6.78
N LEU A 138 0.15 8.42 7.32
CA LEU A 138 0.97 8.01 8.45
C LEU A 138 0.11 8.12 9.72
N LEU A 139 -0.31 7.00 10.28
CA LEU A 139 -1.06 7.00 11.56
C LEU A 139 -0.11 7.12 12.75
N ASP A 140 1.15 6.79 12.59
CA ASP A 140 2.23 6.96 13.58
C ASP A 140 3.41 7.69 12.93
N ASP A 141 4.26 8.28 13.74
CA ASP A 141 5.49 8.90 13.25
C ASP A 141 6.32 7.86 12.49
N CYS A 142 6.74 8.19 11.28
CA CYS A 142 7.65 7.34 10.51
C CYS A 142 9.09 7.81 10.70
N THR A 143 9.90 6.94 11.29
CA THR A 143 11.32 7.15 11.58
C THR A 143 12.18 6.14 10.80
N PRO A 144 13.50 6.34 10.69
CA PRO A 144 14.37 5.39 10.00
C PRO A 144 14.34 3.97 10.59
N GLU A 145 14.04 3.84 11.89
CA GLU A 145 14.12 2.58 12.64
C GLU A 145 12.83 1.74 12.56
N ASN A 146 11.67 2.39 12.30
CA ASN A 146 10.37 1.69 12.35
C ASN A 146 9.88 1.14 11.01
N GLY A 147 10.80 0.99 10.05
CA GLY A 147 10.52 0.40 8.73
C GLY A 147 9.65 1.28 7.85
N PRO A 148 10.03 2.54 7.59
CA PRO A 148 9.31 3.41 6.67
C PRO A 148 9.29 2.82 5.26
N VAL A 149 8.35 3.28 4.42
CA VAL A 149 8.38 2.94 3.00
C VAL A 149 9.58 3.64 2.36
N LEU A 150 10.34 2.89 1.57
CA LEU A 150 11.47 3.36 0.79
C LEU A 150 11.02 3.46 -0.67
N TYR A 151 11.20 4.62 -1.29
CA TYR A 151 10.86 4.86 -2.69
C TYR A 151 12.12 5.12 -3.50
N ILE A 152 12.22 4.56 -4.73
CA ILE A 152 13.29 4.90 -5.67
C ILE A 152 12.79 6.04 -6.56
N PRO A 153 13.32 7.27 -6.40
CA PRO A 153 12.86 8.44 -7.16
C PRO A 153 13.00 8.24 -8.67
N GLY A 154 11.98 8.64 -9.43
CA GLY A 154 11.94 8.57 -10.87
C GLY A 154 11.72 7.17 -11.46
N SER A 155 11.64 6.12 -10.62
CA SER A 155 11.47 4.73 -11.07
C SER A 155 10.14 4.47 -11.77
N HIS A 156 9.12 5.29 -11.53
CA HIS A 156 7.81 5.19 -12.18
C HIS A 156 7.87 5.43 -13.71
N ARG A 157 8.90 6.11 -14.21
CA ARG A 157 9.16 6.29 -15.65
C ARG A 157 10.00 5.18 -16.26
N GLY A 158 10.45 4.24 -15.43
CA GLY A 158 11.20 3.07 -15.85
C GLY A 158 10.29 1.91 -16.30
N PRO A 159 10.86 0.73 -16.53
CA PRO A 159 10.11 -0.44 -16.91
C PRO A 159 9.28 -0.99 -15.73
N LEU A 160 8.25 -1.78 -16.05
CA LEU A 160 7.72 -2.75 -15.11
C LEU A 160 8.75 -3.86 -14.95
N TYR A 161 9.37 -3.96 -13.78
CA TYR A 161 10.33 -5.00 -13.48
C TYR A 161 9.63 -6.37 -13.34
N PRO A 162 10.34 -7.48 -13.55
CA PRO A 162 9.77 -8.81 -13.33
C PRO A 162 9.37 -9.03 -11.87
N HIS A 163 8.12 -9.43 -11.65
CA HIS A 163 7.57 -9.85 -10.37
C HIS A 163 7.25 -11.36 -10.36
N HIS A 164 7.57 -12.04 -11.48
CA HIS A 164 7.53 -13.49 -11.62
C HIS A 164 8.95 -14.05 -11.59
N HIS A 165 9.12 -15.16 -10.88
CA HIS A 165 10.37 -15.91 -10.81
C HIS A 165 10.02 -17.39 -10.97
N ASP A 166 10.78 -18.12 -11.80
CA ASP A 166 10.54 -19.53 -12.12
C ASP A 166 9.07 -19.83 -12.52
N GLY A 167 8.46 -18.89 -13.28
CA GLY A 167 7.09 -19.00 -13.78
C GLY A 167 5.99 -18.77 -12.74
N ARG A 168 6.32 -18.30 -11.52
CA ARG A 168 5.37 -17.98 -10.46
C ARG A 168 5.42 -16.51 -10.08
N PHE A 169 4.28 -15.93 -9.76
CA PHE A 169 4.15 -14.56 -9.28
C PHE A 169 4.42 -14.49 -7.78
N TYR A 170 5.51 -13.82 -7.41
CA TYR A 170 5.87 -13.52 -6.01
C TYR A 170 5.54 -12.09 -5.61
N GLY A 171 5.29 -11.21 -6.57
CA GLY A 171 5.08 -9.80 -6.30
C GLY A 171 6.32 -9.12 -5.71
N ALA A 172 7.50 -9.58 -6.06
CA ALA A 172 8.78 -9.06 -5.59
C ALA A 172 9.78 -8.96 -6.75
N ILE A 173 10.66 -7.98 -6.69
CA ILE A 173 11.74 -7.75 -7.68
C ILE A 173 13.02 -8.39 -7.18
N ASP A 174 13.69 -9.18 -8.02
CA ASP A 174 15.06 -9.65 -7.80
C ASP A 174 16.04 -8.47 -7.97
N VAL A 175 16.38 -7.82 -6.86
CA VAL A 175 17.22 -6.61 -6.82
C VAL A 175 18.57 -6.83 -7.53
N ALA A 176 19.21 -7.96 -7.25
CA ALA A 176 20.52 -8.28 -7.83
C ALA A 176 20.41 -8.59 -9.34
N GLY A 177 19.37 -9.34 -9.73
CA GLY A 177 19.14 -9.74 -11.11
C GLY A 177 18.87 -8.56 -12.05
N VAL A 178 18.14 -7.55 -11.57
CA VAL A 178 17.83 -6.34 -12.38
C VAL A 178 18.74 -5.14 -12.07
N LYS A 179 19.68 -5.28 -11.12
CA LYS A 179 20.57 -4.19 -10.67
C LYS A 179 19.80 -2.95 -10.25
N LEU A 180 18.78 -3.13 -9.40
CA LEU A 180 17.93 -2.05 -8.92
C LEU A 180 18.77 -1.05 -8.12
N PRO A 181 18.67 0.29 -8.36
CA PRO A 181 19.49 1.31 -7.67
C PRO A 181 18.94 1.61 -6.25
N VAL A 182 18.96 0.62 -5.38
CA VAL A 182 18.42 0.70 -4.00
C VAL A 182 19.17 1.70 -3.11
N ASP A 183 20.41 2.02 -3.45
CA ASP A 183 21.24 3.06 -2.79
C ASP A 183 20.65 4.47 -2.96
N LYS A 184 19.79 4.67 -3.97
CA LYS A 184 19.08 5.94 -4.22
C LYS A 184 17.74 6.04 -3.53
N ALA A 185 17.34 5.01 -2.78
CA ALA A 185 16.02 4.99 -2.16
C ALA A 185 15.89 6.07 -1.08
N VAL A 186 14.74 6.72 -1.08
CA VAL A 186 14.38 7.79 -0.12
C VAL A 186 13.31 7.26 0.82
N PRO A 187 13.52 7.30 2.15
CA PRO A 187 12.50 6.89 3.11
C PRO A 187 11.38 7.94 3.24
N ALA A 188 10.15 7.48 3.31
CA ALA A 188 9.00 8.32 3.63
C ALA A 188 8.94 8.59 5.14
N LEU A 189 9.69 9.57 5.60
CA LEU A 189 9.73 10.01 6.99
C LEU A 189 8.75 11.16 7.23
N GLY A 190 8.21 11.25 8.43
CA GLY A 190 7.36 12.37 8.83
C GLY A 190 6.54 12.07 10.07
N PRO A 191 5.94 13.11 10.66
CA PRO A 191 5.03 12.96 11.80
C PRO A 191 3.73 12.29 11.40
N ALA A 192 3.05 11.71 12.37
CA ALA A 192 1.68 11.23 12.21
C ALA A 192 0.78 12.32 11.64
N GLY A 193 -0.12 11.96 10.74
CA GLY A 193 -0.95 12.92 9.99
C GLY A 193 -0.34 13.37 8.65
N SER A 194 0.90 12.96 8.34
CA SER A 194 1.46 13.17 7.00
C SER A 194 0.75 12.31 5.97
N LEU A 195 0.64 12.83 4.74
CA LEU A 195 0.09 12.14 3.57
C LEU A 195 1.19 11.91 2.54
N VAL A 196 1.33 10.68 2.09
CA VAL A 196 2.27 10.32 1.02
C VAL A 196 1.46 9.86 -0.17
N LEU A 197 1.68 10.46 -1.33
CA LEU A 197 1.13 9.96 -2.59
C LEU A 197 2.23 9.34 -3.44
N HIS A 198 1.95 8.20 -4.07
CA HIS A 198 2.88 7.58 -5.00
C HIS A 198 2.18 6.97 -6.22
N HIS A 199 2.91 6.92 -7.32
CA HIS A 199 2.49 6.31 -8.57
C HIS A 199 2.62 4.79 -8.49
N THR A 200 1.68 4.05 -9.06
CA THR A 200 1.67 2.57 -9.03
C THR A 200 2.92 1.92 -9.63
N MET A 201 3.60 2.63 -10.54
CA MET A 201 4.88 2.19 -11.13
C MET A 201 6.11 2.57 -10.29
N THR A 202 5.97 3.35 -9.22
CA THR A 202 7.11 3.68 -8.36
C THR A 202 7.59 2.44 -7.62
N VAL A 203 8.87 2.09 -7.81
CA VAL A 203 9.49 0.98 -7.10
C VAL A 203 9.64 1.36 -5.63
N HIS A 204 9.10 0.52 -4.76
CA HIS A 204 9.14 0.74 -3.33
C HIS A 204 9.21 -0.56 -2.53
N GLY A 205 9.57 -0.45 -1.28
CA GLY A 205 9.67 -1.56 -0.34
C GLY A 205 9.79 -1.04 1.07
N SER A 206 9.92 -1.90 2.07
CA SER A 206 10.13 -1.46 3.45
C SER A 206 10.83 -2.52 4.29
N ALA A 207 11.85 -2.12 5.04
CA ALA A 207 12.59 -2.96 5.96
C ALA A 207 11.75 -3.36 7.20
N LEU A 208 12.32 -4.16 8.06
CA LEU A 208 11.76 -4.50 9.37
C LEU A 208 11.50 -3.26 10.24
N ASN A 209 10.56 -3.37 11.17
CA ASN A 209 10.44 -2.43 12.28
C ASN A 209 11.37 -2.86 13.42
N LYS A 210 12.50 -2.18 13.57
CA LYS A 210 13.48 -2.43 14.63
C LYS A 210 13.24 -1.58 15.89
N SER A 211 12.21 -0.73 15.87
CA SER A 211 11.88 0.18 16.99
C SER A 211 11.02 -0.53 18.06
N ALA A 212 10.90 0.14 19.21
CA ALA A 212 10.04 -0.32 20.31
C ALA A 212 8.56 0.14 20.16
N ALA A 213 8.19 0.79 19.05
CA ALA A 213 6.85 1.29 18.80
C ALA A 213 6.23 0.68 17.53
N ASP A 214 4.94 0.49 17.53
CA ASP A 214 4.19 0.09 16.34
C ASP A 214 4.20 1.20 15.28
N ARG A 215 4.09 0.81 14.01
CA ARG A 215 3.95 1.73 12.89
C ARG A 215 2.79 1.30 11.99
N ARG A 216 1.76 2.15 11.90
CA ARG A 216 0.56 1.95 11.11
C ARG A 216 0.52 2.91 9.93
N LEU A 217 0.27 2.40 8.73
CA LEU A 217 0.04 3.18 7.50
C LEU A 217 -1.32 2.79 6.92
N LEU A 218 -2.20 3.77 6.75
CA LEU A 218 -3.47 3.59 6.06
C LEU A 218 -3.29 3.96 4.59
N PHE A 219 -3.58 3.02 3.69
CA PHE A 219 -3.52 3.21 2.25
C PHE A 219 -4.90 3.25 1.64
N TYR A 220 -5.11 4.21 0.75
CA TYR A 220 -6.20 4.24 -0.21
C TYR A 220 -5.60 4.18 -1.62
N GLU A 221 -6.13 3.29 -2.44
CA GLU A 221 -5.77 3.11 -3.84
C GLU A 221 -6.92 3.68 -4.68
N TYR A 222 -6.66 4.76 -5.40
CA TYR A 222 -7.65 5.43 -6.24
C TYR A 222 -7.36 5.17 -7.71
N ALA A 223 -8.42 5.11 -8.51
CA ALA A 223 -8.36 5.02 -9.96
C ALA A 223 -9.24 6.10 -10.57
N ALA A 224 -8.83 6.66 -11.72
CA ALA A 224 -9.72 7.46 -12.55
C ALA A 224 -10.94 6.63 -12.96
N ALA A 225 -12.10 7.26 -13.15
CA ALA A 225 -13.32 6.54 -13.49
C ALA A 225 -13.22 5.74 -14.80
N ASP A 226 -12.35 6.19 -15.74
CA ASP A 226 -12.05 5.54 -17.02
C ASP A 226 -10.89 4.51 -16.96
N ALA A 227 -10.27 4.32 -15.79
CA ALA A 227 -9.28 3.29 -15.54
C ALA A 227 -9.96 2.01 -15.02
N TRP A 228 -10.07 1.00 -15.88
CA TRP A 228 -10.76 -0.24 -15.58
C TRP A 228 -9.79 -1.37 -15.26
N PRO A 229 -10.05 -2.21 -14.23
CA PRO A 229 -9.17 -3.31 -13.88
C PRO A 229 -9.14 -4.38 -14.99
N LEU A 230 -7.94 -4.94 -15.24
CA LEU A 230 -7.73 -5.98 -16.25
C LEU A 230 -7.65 -7.39 -15.64
N PHE A 231 -7.43 -7.49 -14.33
CA PHE A 231 -7.19 -8.78 -13.68
C PHE A 231 -8.48 -9.48 -13.21
N TYR A 232 -9.53 -8.73 -12.97
CA TYR A 232 -10.85 -9.27 -12.58
C TYR A 232 -11.97 -8.45 -13.22
N THR A 233 -13.14 -9.06 -13.33
CA THR A 233 -14.36 -8.35 -13.73
C THR A 233 -15.10 -7.95 -12.45
N PRO A 234 -15.21 -6.66 -12.14
CA PRO A 234 -15.98 -6.21 -10.99
C PRO A 234 -17.47 -6.44 -11.20
N ASP A 235 -18.22 -6.69 -10.11
CA ASP A 235 -19.65 -6.41 -10.12
C ASP A 235 -19.83 -4.90 -10.33
N TYR A 236 -20.66 -4.53 -11.31
CA TYR A 236 -20.73 -3.14 -11.73
C TYR A 236 -21.34 -2.24 -10.64
N ASP A 237 -22.40 -2.69 -9.99
CA ASP A 237 -23.09 -1.88 -8.98
C ASP A 237 -22.18 -1.64 -7.76
N GLU A 238 -21.45 -2.69 -7.32
CA GLU A 238 -20.45 -2.55 -6.27
C GLU A 238 -19.28 -1.63 -6.70
N TYR A 239 -18.87 -1.73 -7.95
CA TYR A 239 -17.78 -0.93 -8.51
C TYR A 239 -18.18 0.53 -8.63
N ASP A 240 -19.42 0.81 -9.06
CA ASP A 240 -19.97 2.16 -9.16
C ASP A 240 -20.19 2.80 -7.79
N ALA A 241 -20.64 2.03 -6.81
CA ALA A 241 -20.81 2.48 -5.43
C ALA A 241 -19.49 2.91 -4.74
N ARG A 242 -18.35 2.67 -5.37
CA ARG A 242 -17.02 3.11 -4.89
C ARG A 242 -16.57 4.46 -5.45
N MET A 243 -17.42 5.16 -6.23
CA MET A 243 -17.12 6.54 -6.62
C MET A 243 -17.05 7.43 -5.39
N VAL A 244 -15.95 8.16 -5.25
CA VAL A 244 -15.69 9.11 -4.13
C VAL A 244 -15.70 10.56 -4.58
N ALA A 245 -15.57 10.80 -5.90
CA ALA A 245 -15.74 12.13 -6.53
C ALA A 245 -16.16 11.96 -7.98
N GLY A 246 -16.85 12.99 -8.52
CA GLY A 246 -17.22 13.07 -9.93
C GLY A 246 -18.26 12.07 -10.37
N LYS A 247 -18.11 11.54 -11.58
CA LYS A 247 -19.06 10.67 -12.25
C LYS A 247 -18.41 9.38 -12.67
N SER A 248 -19.17 8.27 -12.63
CA SER A 248 -18.72 6.99 -13.19
C SER A 248 -18.62 7.04 -14.72
N CYS A 249 -17.80 6.16 -15.28
CA CYS A 249 -17.56 6.05 -16.71
C CYS A 249 -17.63 4.58 -17.14
N PHE A 250 -18.41 4.31 -18.21
CA PHE A 250 -18.50 2.99 -18.84
C PHE A 250 -17.49 2.80 -19.98
N GLU A 251 -16.84 3.88 -20.42
CA GLU A 251 -15.92 3.87 -21.54
C GLU A 251 -14.49 3.89 -21.03
N PRO A 252 -13.82 2.72 -20.93
CA PRO A 252 -12.44 2.66 -20.44
C PRO A 252 -11.50 3.35 -21.45
N ARG A 253 -10.62 4.21 -20.96
CA ARG A 253 -9.51 4.72 -21.76
C ARG A 253 -8.42 3.65 -21.82
N LEU A 254 -8.03 3.32 -23.06
CA LEU A 254 -6.98 2.31 -23.31
C LEU A 254 -5.69 3.02 -23.68
N ASP A 255 -4.74 3.06 -22.76
CA ASP A 255 -3.41 3.58 -23.01
C ASP A 255 -2.45 2.45 -23.43
N PRO A 256 -1.42 2.74 -24.22
CA PRO A 256 -0.40 1.76 -24.62
C PRO A 256 0.56 1.46 -23.47
N VAL A 257 0.05 0.88 -22.38
CA VAL A 257 0.82 0.54 -21.18
C VAL A 257 1.25 -0.92 -21.20
N TYR A 258 2.45 -1.20 -20.69
CA TYR A 258 2.90 -2.57 -20.53
C TYR A 258 2.22 -3.20 -19.31
N VAL A 259 1.63 -4.37 -19.51
CA VAL A 259 0.94 -5.15 -18.48
C VAL A 259 1.55 -6.56 -18.42
N CYS A 260 1.85 -7.00 -17.20
CA CYS A 260 2.13 -8.40 -16.90
C CYS A 260 1.09 -8.87 -15.88
N MET A 261 0.29 -9.87 -16.23
CA MET A 261 -0.80 -10.33 -15.38
C MET A 261 -0.26 -11.08 -14.15
N PRO A 262 -0.77 -10.81 -12.91
CA PRO A 262 -0.32 -11.45 -11.67
C PRO A 262 -0.87 -12.88 -11.52
N VAL A 263 -0.71 -13.69 -12.55
CA VAL A 263 -1.20 -15.07 -12.60
C VAL A 263 -0.15 -16.06 -12.09
N ARG A 264 -0.58 -17.28 -11.75
CA ARG A 264 0.28 -18.32 -11.16
C ARG A 264 0.95 -17.86 -9.86
N ALA A 265 0.17 -17.27 -8.98
CA ALA A 265 0.65 -16.86 -7.67
C ALA A 265 1.46 -17.97 -6.99
N ALA A 266 2.56 -17.62 -6.35
CA ALA A 266 3.45 -18.55 -5.66
C ALA A 266 2.72 -19.28 -4.53
N THR A 267 1.82 -18.56 -3.84
CA THR A 267 0.94 -19.11 -2.81
C THR A 267 -0.42 -18.37 -2.85
N ALA A 268 -1.43 -18.94 -2.20
CA ALA A 268 -2.69 -18.24 -1.99
C ALA A 268 -2.51 -17.11 -0.98
N GLY A 269 -3.08 -15.94 -1.26
CA GLY A 269 -3.02 -14.78 -0.37
C GLY A 269 -2.52 -13.53 -1.06
N GLN A 270 -2.25 -12.52 -0.24
CA GLN A 270 -1.76 -11.22 -0.71
C GLN A 270 -0.24 -11.10 -0.61
N ILE A 271 0.28 -9.91 -0.89
CA ILE A 271 1.72 -9.64 -1.05
C ILE A 271 2.61 -10.23 0.04
N TYR A 272 2.23 -10.17 1.31
CA TYR A 272 3.04 -10.75 2.39
C TYR A 272 3.18 -12.27 2.24
N ALA A 273 2.07 -12.98 1.97
CA ALA A 273 2.10 -14.42 1.76
C ALA A 273 2.87 -14.79 0.49
N LEU A 274 2.68 -14.02 -0.60
CA LEU A 274 3.39 -14.21 -1.86
C LEU A 274 4.91 -14.09 -1.68
N GLN A 275 5.37 -13.15 -0.87
CA GLN A 275 6.78 -12.86 -0.66
C GLN A 275 7.43 -13.75 0.41
N GLU A 276 6.66 -14.48 1.21
CA GLU A 276 7.20 -15.36 2.26
C GLU A 276 8.17 -16.41 1.71
N ASP A 277 7.86 -17.00 0.58
CA ASP A 277 8.67 -18.05 -0.05
C ASP A 277 9.62 -17.51 -1.13
N PHE A 278 9.76 -16.18 -1.25
CA PHE A 278 10.65 -15.58 -2.24
C PHE A 278 12.11 -15.76 -1.83
N SER A 279 12.83 -16.60 -2.55
CA SER A 279 14.22 -16.99 -2.21
C SER A 279 15.27 -15.90 -2.43
N LYS A 280 14.96 -14.85 -3.20
CA LYS A 280 15.87 -13.74 -3.53
C LYS A 280 15.54 -12.47 -2.77
N ARG A 281 15.27 -12.61 -1.47
CA ARG A 281 14.93 -11.49 -0.58
C ARG A 281 16.09 -10.49 -0.50
N PHE A 282 15.74 -9.23 -0.44
CA PHE A 282 16.67 -8.14 -0.18
C PHE A 282 16.68 -7.73 1.28
N PHE A 283 15.51 -7.69 1.92
CA PHE A 283 15.40 -7.26 3.31
C PHE A 283 15.60 -8.42 4.28
N GLU A 284 16.25 -8.12 5.41
CA GLU A 284 16.34 -9.04 6.55
C GLU A 284 14.95 -9.42 7.07
N THR A 285 14.83 -10.63 7.61
CA THR A 285 13.62 -11.11 8.29
C THR A 285 13.93 -11.50 9.72
N TYR A 286 12.92 -11.52 10.59
CA TYR A 286 13.10 -11.96 11.98
C TYR A 286 13.24 -13.49 12.12
N GLU A 287 13.23 -14.26 11.05
CA GLU A 287 13.24 -15.73 11.09
C GLU A 287 14.51 -16.32 11.72
N ASP A 288 15.61 -15.57 11.68
CA ASP A 288 16.92 -16.10 12.10
C ASP A 288 17.22 -15.93 13.59
N GLU A 289 16.52 -15.08 14.34
CA GLU A 289 16.91 -14.75 15.71
C GLU A 289 15.86 -14.99 16.82
N SER A 290 14.56 -15.01 16.54
CA SER A 290 13.55 -14.82 17.58
C SER A 290 12.61 -15.99 17.90
N VAL A 291 12.74 -17.11 17.25
CA VAL A 291 11.97 -18.32 17.62
C VAL A 291 12.56 -19.01 18.87
N LYS A 292 13.57 -18.42 19.50
CA LYS A 292 14.19 -18.92 20.74
C LYS A 292 13.63 -18.31 22.02
N VAL A 293 12.49 -17.63 21.96
CA VAL A 293 11.81 -17.22 23.20
C VAL A 293 10.68 -18.20 23.43
N GLY A 294 11.01 -19.18 24.31
CA GLY A 294 10.16 -20.23 24.79
C GLY A 294 8.93 -19.78 25.56
#